data_fccb050b73adbacde564d34b4b789e2a
#
_entry.id   fccb050b73adbacde564d34b4b789e2a
#
_cell.length_a   1.000
_cell.length_b   1.000
_cell.length_c   1.000
_cell.angle_alpha   90.00
_cell.angle_beta   90.00
_cell.angle_gamma   90.00
#
_symmetry.space_group_name_H-M   'P 1'
#
loop_
_entity.id
_entity.type
_entity.pdbx_description
1 polymer ?
#
loop_
_entity_poly.entity_id
_entity_poly.type
_entity_poly.pdbx_seq_one_letter_code
_entity_poly.pdbx_strand_id
1 'polypeptide(L)'
;MRLIDRKIVLEDGSEYYGYGFGSYTDRVCEIVFNTSMVGYQELVSDPSYTDQMVVMTYPLIGNYGITDDDFECKNPSIGGLIVYDYNDMPSNFRYTKTLSELLEENGIPGISGVDTRKLTRSIRDLGSRRVLITSPDIPAEVAVEIIKNTPVAHDAVSRVSCKKRWYSRTSNPQFNVVAIDCGMKLNIVRSLNKFGCNVVVVPYDTPADEIEFMKPDGVFLSNGPGDPEDVTPVINTVKALRGKYPIFGICLGHQMISLAYGAKTYKLKFGHRGGNHPVMNLDTNKIEITSQNHSYAVDPKSVEGTDLEVTHINLLDNTVEGVRCKKDLVFSVQYHPESAPGPQDSSYLFGQFIDYMKEAKERA
;
A
#
# COMPACT_ATOMS: atom_id res chain seq x y z
N MET A 1 34.47 11.46 -13.09
CA MET A 1 33.74 11.71 -11.82
C MET A 1 32.35 12.16 -12.21
N ARG A 2 31.31 11.46 -11.80
CA ARG A 2 29.93 11.87 -12.11
C ARG A 2 29.62 13.17 -11.35
N LEU A 3 29.03 14.16 -12.03
CA LEU A 3 28.66 15.42 -11.37
C LEU A 3 27.33 15.23 -10.63
N ILE A 4 27.22 15.87 -9.47
CA ILE A 4 25.95 15.96 -8.74
C ILE A 4 24.97 16.77 -9.62
N ASP A 5 23.84 16.17 -9.93
CA ASP A 5 22.85 16.72 -10.87
C ASP A 5 21.40 16.77 -10.31
N ARG A 6 21.21 16.23 -9.07
CA ARG A 6 19.93 16.28 -8.36
C ARG A 6 20.12 16.51 -6.87
N LYS A 7 19.12 17.06 -6.22
CA LYS A 7 19.01 17.11 -4.76
C LYS A 7 17.57 16.91 -4.31
N ILE A 8 17.42 16.55 -3.04
CA ILE A 8 16.15 16.62 -2.33
C ILE A 8 16.23 17.70 -1.26
N VAL A 9 15.15 18.43 -1.07
CA VAL A 9 14.98 19.44 -0.03
C VAL A 9 13.76 19.06 0.81
N LEU A 10 13.94 18.96 2.12
CA LEU A 10 12.85 18.70 3.06
C LEU A 10 12.18 20.02 3.43
N GLU A 11 10.95 19.94 3.94
CA GLU A 11 10.18 21.14 4.34
C GLU A 11 10.84 21.96 5.48
N ASP A 12 11.80 21.35 6.22
CA ASP A 12 12.62 22.04 7.23
C ASP A 12 13.86 22.73 6.63
N GLY A 13 14.04 22.69 5.31
CA GLY A 13 15.18 23.26 4.60
C GLY A 13 16.42 22.35 4.53
N SER A 14 16.37 21.15 5.10
CA SER A 14 17.48 20.19 5.01
C SER A 14 17.68 19.72 3.58
N GLU A 15 18.92 19.74 3.08
CA GLU A 15 19.30 19.35 1.73
C GLU A 15 20.13 18.08 1.70
N TYR A 16 19.88 17.24 0.69
CA TYR A 16 20.70 16.06 0.38
C TYR A 16 20.95 16.01 -1.13
N TYR A 17 22.21 15.99 -1.48
CA TYR A 17 22.69 16.03 -2.86
C TYR A 17 23.01 14.62 -3.36
N GLY A 18 22.82 14.37 -4.67
CA GLY A 18 23.09 13.07 -5.25
C GLY A 18 23.05 13.07 -6.77
N TYR A 19 22.86 11.90 -7.33
CA TYR A 19 22.87 11.61 -8.75
C TYR A 19 21.50 11.15 -9.19
N GLY A 20 20.91 11.84 -10.17
CA GLY A 20 19.61 11.50 -10.72
C GLY A 20 19.61 10.17 -11.51
N PHE A 21 18.50 9.45 -11.45
CA PHE A 21 18.17 8.34 -12.35
C PHE A 21 16.65 8.32 -12.55
N GLY A 22 16.15 7.62 -13.58
CA GLY A 22 14.75 7.74 -13.98
C GLY A 22 14.44 9.11 -14.54
N SER A 23 13.25 9.63 -14.27
CA SER A 23 12.80 10.93 -14.78
C SER A 23 13.47 12.10 -14.06
N TYR A 24 13.76 13.16 -14.78
CA TYR A 24 14.28 14.43 -14.24
C TYR A 24 13.15 15.42 -13.87
N THR A 25 11.92 14.96 -13.74
CA THR A 25 10.78 15.77 -13.30
C THR A 25 10.94 16.19 -11.84
N ASP A 26 10.72 17.46 -11.55
CA ASP A 26 10.64 17.95 -10.18
C ASP A 26 9.31 17.52 -9.58
N ARG A 27 9.33 17.05 -8.32
CA ARG A 27 8.13 16.52 -7.66
C ARG A 27 8.14 16.76 -6.16
N VAL A 28 7.00 17.22 -5.64
CA VAL A 28 6.75 17.31 -4.19
C VAL A 28 5.97 16.08 -3.75
N CYS A 29 6.47 15.40 -2.70
CA CYS A 29 5.87 14.18 -2.16
C CYS A 29 5.94 14.17 -0.63
N GLU A 30 5.29 13.20 0.00
CA GLU A 30 5.58 12.80 1.38
C GLU A 30 6.79 11.86 1.40
N ILE A 31 7.81 12.14 2.23
CA ILE A 31 8.97 11.25 2.36
C ILE A 31 8.67 10.15 3.37
N VAL A 32 8.95 8.92 2.97
CA VAL A 32 8.82 7.72 3.81
C VAL A 32 10.03 6.81 3.61
N PHE A 33 10.23 5.81 4.47
CA PHE A 33 11.29 4.83 4.27
C PHE A 33 10.74 3.41 4.29
N ASN A 34 11.42 2.50 3.60
CA ASN A 34 11.11 1.06 3.61
C ASN A 34 12.35 0.25 3.99
N THR A 35 12.16 -0.74 4.87
CA THR A 35 13.24 -1.58 5.41
C THR A 35 13.39 -2.93 4.70
N SER A 36 12.64 -3.21 3.65
CA SER A 36 12.77 -4.44 2.87
C SER A 36 14.14 -4.54 2.20
N MET A 37 14.73 -5.72 2.23
CA MET A 37 16.04 -6.00 1.64
C MET A 37 15.94 -6.36 0.15
N VAL A 38 14.76 -6.78 -0.29
CA VAL A 38 14.44 -7.25 -1.67
C VAL A 38 13.06 -6.73 -2.08
N GLY A 39 12.72 -6.85 -3.36
CA GLY A 39 11.37 -6.51 -3.84
C GLY A 39 11.19 -5.04 -4.18
N TYR A 40 12.24 -4.38 -4.67
CA TYR A 40 12.11 -2.97 -5.07
C TYR A 40 11.17 -2.78 -6.26
N GLN A 41 11.02 -3.78 -7.14
CA GLN A 41 10.09 -3.71 -8.27
C GLN A 41 8.64 -3.74 -7.78
N GLU A 42 8.31 -4.68 -6.88
CA GLU A 42 7.00 -4.80 -6.27
C GLU A 42 6.66 -3.52 -5.48
N LEU A 43 7.63 -2.96 -4.75
CA LEU A 43 7.48 -1.70 -4.04
C LEU A 43 7.20 -0.53 -4.99
N VAL A 44 7.96 -0.38 -6.07
CA VAL A 44 7.79 0.69 -7.06
C VAL A 44 6.44 0.57 -7.77
N SER A 45 5.95 -0.65 -7.96
CA SER A 45 4.65 -0.93 -8.59
C SER A 45 3.48 -1.08 -7.60
N ASP A 46 3.69 -0.89 -6.29
CA ASP A 46 2.60 -0.86 -5.31
C ASP A 46 1.89 0.51 -5.33
N PRO A 47 0.61 0.58 -5.74
CA PRO A 47 -0.13 1.85 -5.80
C PRO A 47 -0.26 2.57 -4.45
N SER A 48 -0.09 1.86 -3.32
CA SER A 48 -0.13 2.44 -1.98
C SER A 48 0.97 3.49 -1.74
N TYR A 49 2.03 3.51 -2.56
CA TYR A 49 3.08 4.55 -2.51
C TYR A 49 2.80 5.77 -3.39
N THR A 50 1.61 5.91 -3.96
CA THR A 50 1.24 7.11 -4.72
C THR A 50 1.46 8.37 -3.88
N ASP A 51 2.11 9.39 -4.48
CA ASP A 51 2.53 10.64 -3.84
C ASP A 51 3.54 10.49 -2.69
N GLN A 52 4.17 9.32 -2.54
CA GLN A 52 5.23 9.09 -1.57
C GLN A 52 6.59 8.92 -2.26
N MET A 53 7.61 9.58 -1.72
CA MET A 53 9.00 9.40 -2.09
C MET A 53 9.64 8.44 -1.09
N VAL A 54 10.04 7.27 -1.58
CA VAL A 54 10.49 6.16 -0.72
C VAL A 54 12.00 6.12 -0.60
N VAL A 55 12.49 6.18 0.62
CA VAL A 55 13.90 5.92 0.97
C VAL A 55 14.09 4.43 1.17
N MET A 56 14.90 3.80 0.32
CA MET A 56 15.31 2.40 0.53
C MET A 56 16.43 2.35 1.55
N THR A 57 16.22 1.61 2.65
CA THR A 57 17.27 1.43 3.67
C THR A 57 18.32 0.40 3.25
N TYR A 58 17.94 -0.55 2.37
CA TYR A 58 18.88 -1.46 1.75
C TYR A 58 19.77 -0.70 0.76
N PRO A 59 21.11 -0.82 0.86
CA PRO A 59 22.01 0.09 0.18
C PRO A 59 22.05 -0.06 -1.34
N LEU A 60 21.93 -1.28 -1.87
CA LEU A 60 22.08 -1.57 -3.30
C LEU A 60 20.73 -1.84 -3.96
N ILE A 61 20.33 -0.99 -4.89
CA ILE A 61 19.06 -1.08 -5.63
C ILE A 61 19.34 -1.10 -7.14
N GLY A 62 18.51 -1.83 -7.91
CA GLY A 62 18.63 -1.97 -9.35
C GLY A 62 19.37 -3.23 -9.82
N ASN A 63 19.99 -3.96 -8.91
CA ASN A 63 20.91 -5.07 -9.21
C ASN A 63 20.29 -6.28 -9.94
N TYR A 64 18.97 -6.48 -9.93
CA TYR A 64 18.30 -7.55 -10.68
C TYR A 64 17.37 -7.03 -11.79
N GLY A 65 17.31 -5.71 -12.02
CA GLY A 65 16.48 -5.10 -13.07
C GLY A 65 14.99 -5.24 -12.81
N ILE A 66 14.21 -5.20 -13.88
CA ILE A 66 12.76 -5.31 -13.89
C ILE A 66 12.38 -6.56 -14.68
N THR A 67 11.42 -7.33 -14.19
CA THR A 67 10.86 -8.52 -14.84
C THR A 67 9.37 -8.32 -15.11
N ASP A 68 8.81 -8.99 -16.11
CA ASP A 68 7.40 -8.81 -16.48
C ASP A 68 6.43 -9.43 -15.45
N ASP A 69 6.91 -10.41 -14.66
CA ASP A 69 6.05 -11.19 -13.75
C ASP A 69 5.84 -10.54 -12.37
N ASP A 70 6.77 -9.67 -11.94
CA ASP A 70 6.84 -9.18 -10.56
C ASP A 70 6.16 -7.81 -10.37
N PHE A 71 5.34 -7.39 -11.34
CA PHE A 71 4.54 -6.17 -11.19
C PHE A 71 3.32 -6.39 -10.29
N GLU A 72 3.09 -5.41 -9.40
CA GLU A 72 1.90 -5.33 -8.56
C GLU A 72 0.81 -4.42 -9.14
N CYS A 73 1.14 -3.53 -10.07
CA CYS A 73 0.19 -2.80 -10.89
C CYS A 73 0.74 -2.57 -12.31
N LYS A 74 -0.14 -2.24 -13.23
CA LYS A 74 0.23 -2.00 -14.63
C LYS A 74 1.04 -0.70 -14.81
N ASN A 75 0.69 0.35 -14.08
CA ASN A 75 1.28 1.68 -14.20
C ASN A 75 1.80 2.12 -12.83
N PRO A 76 3.11 2.00 -12.54
CA PRO A 76 3.70 2.49 -11.32
C PRO A 76 3.36 3.95 -11.04
N SER A 77 3.02 4.26 -9.78
CA SER A 77 2.56 5.58 -9.35
C SER A 77 3.29 6.14 -8.13
N ILE A 78 4.37 5.49 -7.71
CA ILE A 78 5.24 5.98 -6.62
C ILE A 78 5.69 7.40 -6.89
N GLY A 79 5.78 8.24 -5.86
CA GLY A 79 6.17 9.64 -6.00
C GLY A 79 7.64 9.84 -6.38
N GLY A 80 8.52 8.96 -5.95
CA GLY A 80 9.95 8.97 -6.25
C GLY A 80 10.72 7.95 -5.45
N LEU A 81 11.99 7.72 -5.81
CA LEU A 81 12.86 6.73 -5.17
C LEU A 81 14.18 7.35 -4.74
N ILE A 82 14.56 7.14 -3.47
CA ILE A 82 15.81 7.59 -2.88
C ILE A 82 16.62 6.38 -2.46
N VAL A 83 17.84 6.25 -2.99
CA VAL A 83 18.71 5.12 -2.73
C VAL A 83 20.14 5.57 -2.37
N TYR A 84 20.86 4.70 -1.68
CA TYR A 84 22.27 4.93 -1.41
C TYR A 84 23.11 4.64 -2.66
N ASP A 85 22.98 3.44 -3.21
CA ASP A 85 23.70 2.97 -4.40
C ASP A 85 22.72 2.42 -5.43
N TYR A 86 22.77 2.99 -6.63
CA TYR A 86 21.96 2.56 -7.77
C TYR A 86 22.84 1.80 -8.77
N ASN A 87 22.48 0.55 -9.04
CA ASN A 87 23.12 -0.27 -10.06
C ASN A 87 22.28 -0.30 -11.33
N ASP A 88 22.84 0.21 -12.43
CA ASP A 88 22.23 0.26 -13.76
C ASP A 88 22.63 -0.94 -14.66
N MET A 89 23.38 -1.91 -14.12
CA MET A 89 23.80 -3.13 -14.82
C MET A 89 23.20 -4.37 -14.15
N PRO A 90 21.92 -4.69 -14.43
CA PRO A 90 21.27 -5.84 -13.82
C PRO A 90 21.91 -7.16 -14.20
N SER A 91 21.98 -8.10 -13.25
CA SER A 91 22.57 -9.44 -13.46
C SER A 91 21.57 -10.60 -13.41
N ASN A 92 20.26 -10.32 -13.48
CA ASN A 92 19.22 -11.34 -13.53
C ASN A 92 18.93 -11.74 -15.00
N PHE A 93 18.94 -13.02 -15.30
CA PHE A 93 18.67 -13.52 -16.67
C PHE A 93 17.23 -13.23 -17.18
N ARG A 94 16.29 -12.89 -16.28
CA ARG A 94 14.90 -12.58 -16.60
C ARG A 94 14.63 -11.09 -16.76
N TYR A 95 15.63 -10.22 -16.54
CA TYR A 95 15.38 -8.80 -16.61
C TYR A 95 15.05 -8.36 -18.06
N THR A 96 14.09 -7.48 -18.20
CA THR A 96 13.64 -6.93 -19.48
C THR A 96 14.06 -5.47 -19.67
N LYS A 97 14.22 -4.73 -18.57
CA LYS A 97 14.69 -3.35 -18.54
C LYS A 97 15.35 -3.02 -17.20
N THR A 98 16.06 -1.91 -17.16
CA THR A 98 16.62 -1.36 -15.91
C THR A 98 15.53 -0.68 -15.08
N LEU A 99 15.79 -0.49 -13.80
CA LEU A 99 14.90 0.29 -12.94
C LEU A 99 14.81 1.76 -13.41
N SER A 100 15.92 2.35 -13.90
CA SER A 100 15.93 3.71 -14.41
C SER A 100 15.00 3.88 -15.61
N GLU A 101 15.03 2.95 -16.57
CA GLU A 101 14.13 2.95 -17.74
C GLU A 101 12.65 2.87 -17.32
N LEU A 102 12.31 1.99 -16.36
CA LEU A 102 10.94 1.90 -15.84
C LEU A 102 10.48 3.23 -15.21
N LEU A 103 11.33 3.83 -14.39
CA LEU A 103 11.01 5.09 -13.72
C LEU A 103 10.87 6.23 -14.73
N GLU A 104 11.74 6.31 -15.75
CA GLU A 104 11.68 7.31 -16.83
C GLU A 104 10.40 7.19 -17.64
N GLU A 105 10.03 5.97 -18.07
CA GLU A 105 8.79 5.69 -18.82
C GLU A 105 7.52 6.15 -18.06
N ASN A 106 7.56 6.12 -16.72
CA ASN A 106 6.43 6.51 -15.87
C ASN A 106 6.58 7.94 -15.29
N GLY A 107 7.58 8.70 -15.71
CA GLY A 107 7.82 10.06 -15.22
C GLY A 107 8.17 10.13 -13.73
N ILE A 108 8.76 9.07 -13.16
CA ILE A 108 9.09 8.95 -11.75
C ILE A 108 10.55 9.36 -11.52
N PRO A 109 10.83 10.34 -10.66
CA PRO A 109 12.21 10.73 -10.35
C PRO A 109 12.87 9.79 -9.34
N GLY A 110 14.17 9.58 -9.54
CA GLY A 110 15.03 8.86 -8.62
C GLY A 110 16.30 9.65 -8.29
N ILE A 111 16.85 9.44 -7.10
CA ILE A 111 18.14 10.01 -6.67
C ILE A 111 18.97 8.97 -5.93
N SER A 112 20.25 8.86 -6.27
CA SER A 112 21.23 7.97 -5.65
C SER A 112 22.40 8.77 -5.05
N GLY A 113 23.23 8.12 -4.23
CA GLY A 113 24.37 8.76 -3.55
C GLY A 113 23.96 9.53 -2.30
N VAL A 114 22.73 9.39 -1.84
CA VAL A 114 22.19 10.04 -0.65
C VAL A 114 22.52 9.21 0.60
N ASP A 115 22.85 9.86 1.72
CA ASP A 115 22.97 9.20 3.02
C ASP A 115 21.57 8.76 3.51
N THR A 116 21.11 7.61 3.00
CA THR A 116 19.80 7.03 3.33
C THR A 116 19.69 6.67 4.81
N ARG A 117 20.80 6.33 5.50
CA ARG A 117 20.79 6.04 6.94
C ARG A 117 20.50 7.31 7.76
N LYS A 118 21.16 8.43 7.46
CA LYS A 118 20.90 9.71 8.11
C LYS A 118 19.45 10.15 7.87
N LEU A 119 18.99 10.02 6.63
CA LEU A 119 17.64 10.42 6.22
C LEU A 119 16.56 9.56 6.91
N THR A 120 16.74 8.23 6.95
CA THR A 120 15.83 7.31 7.67
C THR A 120 15.73 7.65 9.15
N ARG A 121 16.88 7.92 9.81
CA ARG A 121 16.86 8.35 11.23
C ARG A 121 16.11 9.65 11.42
N SER A 122 16.31 10.61 10.51
CA SER A 122 15.58 11.88 10.53
C SER A 122 14.06 11.69 10.41
N ILE A 123 13.61 10.81 9.51
CA ILE A 123 12.17 10.48 9.35
C ILE A 123 11.64 9.77 10.61
N ARG A 124 12.37 8.82 11.17
CA ARG A 124 11.98 8.13 12.40
C ARG A 124 11.83 9.10 13.58
N ASP A 125 12.78 10.01 13.73
CA ASP A 125 12.88 10.88 14.91
C ASP A 125 11.96 12.11 14.79
N LEU A 126 11.70 12.63 13.58
CA LEU A 126 10.91 13.84 13.34
C LEU A 126 9.55 13.58 12.66
N GLY A 127 9.35 12.37 12.11
CA GLY A 127 8.16 11.99 11.37
C GLY A 127 8.32 12.10 9.86
N SER A 128 7.37 11.50 9.14
CA SER A 128 7.19 11.72 7.70
C SER A 128 6.79 13.16 7.44
N ARG A 129 7.36 13.76 6.40
CA ARG A 129 7.17 15.16 6.04
C ARG A 129 7.32 15.37 4.55
N ARG A 130 7.06 16.57 4.08
CA ARG A 130 7.13 16.87 2.66
C ARG A 130 8.56 17.04 2.17
N VAL A 131 8.80 16.64 0.94
CA VAL A 131 10.09 16.69 0.26
C VAL A 131 9.89 17.10 -1.19
N LEU A 132 10.81 17.91 -1.72
CA LEU A 132 10.93 18.21 -3.14
C LEU A 132 12.22 17.57 -3.68
N ILE A 133 12.12 16.82 -4.78
CA ILE A 133 13.27 16.46 -5.62
C ILE A 133 13.40 17.49 -6.74
N THR A 134 14.60 18.05 -6.94
CA THR A 134 14.84 19.15 -7.90
C THR A 134 16.28 19.26 -8.35
N SER A 135 16.58 20.25 -9.23
CA SER A 135 17.94 20.64 -9.63
C SER A 135 18.75 21.16 -8.43
N PRO A 136 20.08 20.89 -8.37
CA PRO A 136 20.96 21.47 -7.36
C PRO A 136 20.97 23.01 -7.34
N ASP A 137 20.67 23.65 -8.48
CA ASP A 137 20.71 25.11 -8.63
C ASP A 137 19.55 25.84 -7.94
N ILE A 138 18.47 25.14 -7.58
CA ILE A 138 17.33 25.75 -6.88
C ILE A 138 17.72 26.03 -5.43
N PRO A 139 17.69 27.29 -4.92
CA PRO A 139 17.98 27.60 -3.52
C PRO A 139 17.02 26.87 -2.56
N ALA A 140 17.49 26.50 -1.36
CA ALA A 140 16.70 25.77 -0.37
C ALA A 140 15.42 26.53 0.04
N GLU A 141 15.52 27.85 0.17
CA GLU A 141 14.40 28.73 0.53
C GLU A 141 13.29 28.68 -0.55
N VAL A 142 13.68 28.69 -1.83
CA VAL A 142 12.76 28.56 -2.97
C VAL A 142 12.11 27.17 -2.98
N ALA A 143 12.89 26.12 -2.74
CA ALA A 143 12.38 24.75 -2.65
C ALA A 143 11.35 24.59 -1.52
N VAL A 144 11.61 25.16 -0.34
CA VAL A 144 10.69 25.16 0.81
C VAL A 144 9.41 25.93 0.47
N GLU A 145 9.51 27.04 -0.26
CA GLU A 145 8.34 27.78 -0.72
C GLU A 145 7.49 26.98 -1.72
N ILE A 146 8.12 26.28 -2.67
CA ILE A 146 7.43 25.34 -3.57
C ILE A 146 6.70 24.26 -2.79
N ILE A 147 7.35 23.65 -1.79
CA ILE A 147 6.74 22.63 -0.93
C ILE A 147 5.49 23.19 -0.23
N LYS A 148 5.58 24.37 0.38
CA LYS A 148 4.49 25.00 1.11
C LYS A 148 3.29 25.34 0.21
N ASN A 149 3.56 25.81 -1.00
CA ASN A 149 2.54 26.24 -1.96
C ASN A 149 1.92 25.08 -2.76
N THR A 150 2.51 23.88 -2.72
CA THR A 150 1.94 22.70 -3.39
C THR A 150 0.81 22.13 -2.51
N PRO A 151 -0.43 22.01 -3.00
CA PRO A 151 -1.53 21.43 -2.21
C PRO A 151 -1.29 19.97 -1.89
N VAL A 152 -1.87 19.48 -0.79
CA VAL A 152 -1.92 18.05 -0.50
C VAL A 152 -3.01 17.43 -1.37
N ALA A 153 -2.71 16.29 -2.01
CA ALA A 153 -3.68 15.59 -2.84
C ALA A 153 -4.62 14.73 -1.96
N HIS A 154 -5.93 14.83 -2.21
CA HIS A 154 -6.99 14.05 -1.56
C HIS A 154 -7.68 13.08 -2.53
N ASP A 155 -7.13 12.90 -3.72
CA ASP A 155 -7.69 12.12 -4.83
C ASP A 155 -6.87 10.88 -5.19
N ALA A 156 -5.94 10.46 -4.32
CA ALA A 156 -4.98 9.40 -4.61
C ALA A 156 -5.65 8.09 -5.06
N VAL A 157 -6.70 7.64 -4.36
CA VAL A 157 -7.46 6.44 -4.72
C VAL A 157 -8.11 6.58 -6.09
N SER A 158 -8.72 7.72 -6.38
CA SER A 158 -9.40 7.93 -7.68
C SER A 158 -8.44 7.89 -8.87
N ARG A 159 -7.16 8.24 -8.66
CA ARG A 159 -6.12 8.21 -9.70
C ARG A 159 -5.61 6.80 -10.01
N VAL A 160 -5.57 5.92 -9.02
CA VAL A 160 -5.01 4.56 -9.14
C VAL A 160 -6.06 3.47 -9.35
N SER A 161 -7.30 3.69 -8.93
CA SER A 161 -8.41 2.77 -9.15
C SER A 161 -8.69 2.54 -10.64
N CYS A 162 -9.08 1.34 -11.00
CA CYS A 162 -9.46 1.00 -12.36
C CYS A 162 -10.65 1.87 -12.82
N LYS A 163 -10.64 2.23 -14.10
CA LYS A 163 -11.72 3.06 -14.68
C LYS A 163 -12.91 2.24 -15.20
N LYS A 164 -12.70 0.94 -15.37
CA LYS A 164 -13.71 -0.01 -15.85
C LYS A 164 -13.54 -1.32 -15.10
N ARG A 165 -14.65 -2.00 -14.81
CA ARG A 165 -14.58 -3.35 -14.24
C ARG A 165 -13.82 -4.31 -15.15
N TRP A 166 -13.06 -5.19 -14.55
CA TRP A 166 -12.36 -6.27 -15.23
C TRP A 166 -12.48 -7.57 -14.45
N TYR A 167 -12.08 -8.68 -15.07
CA TYR A 167 -12.35 -10.01 -14.57
C TYR A 167 -11.07 -10.82 -14.49
N SER A 168 -10.86 -11.52 -13.37
CA SER A 168 -9.86 -12.55 -13.22
C SER A 168 -10.54 -13.88 -12.89
N ARG A 169 -10.26 -14.89 -13.67
CA ARG A 169 -10.91 -16.19 -13.55
C ARG A 169 -9.91 -17.26 -13.15
N THR A 170 -10.37 -18.24 -12.38
CA THR A 170 -9.62 -19.45 -12.06
C THR A 170 -10.20 -20.67 -12.79
N SER A 171 -9.38 -21.72 -12.96
CA SER A 171 -9.76 -22.92 -13.69
C SER A 171 -10.85 -23.77 -12.97
N ASN A 172 -10.94 -23.65 -11.65
CA ASN A 172 -11.92 -24.39 -10.84
C ASN A 172 -12.60 -23.46 -9.82
N PRO A 173 -13.52 -22.57 -10.28
CA PRO A 173 -14.13 -21.58 -9.40
C PRO A 173 -15.12 -22.22 -8.43
N GLN A 174 -14.99 -21.87 -7.15
CA GLN A 174 -15.91 -22.23 -6.09
C GLN A 174 -16.77 -21.04 -5.64
N PHE A 175 -16.21 -19.82 -5.75
CA PHE A 175 -16.85 -18.58 -5.32
C PHE A 175 -16.63 -17.46 -6.33
N ASN A 176 -17.55 -16.50 -6.34
CA ASN A 176 -17.46 -15.27 -7.09
C ASN A 176 -17.31 -14.10 -6.12
N VAL A 177 -16.20 -13.38 -6.21
CA VAL A 177 -15.85 -12.25 -5.34
C VAL A 177 -15.91 -10.97 -6.16
N VAL A 178 -16.57 -9.94 -5.63
CA VAL A 178 -16.42 -8.57 -6.12
C VAL A 178 -15.37 -7.88 -5.29
N ALA A 179 -14.31 -7.41 -5.95
CA ALA A 179 -13.19 -6.72 -5.32
C ALA A 179 -13.24 -5.23 -5.68
N ILE A 180 -13.34 -4.37 -4.67
CA ILE A 180 -13.33 -2.92 -4.83
C ILE A 180 -11.88 -2.45 -4.92
N ASP A 181 -11.54 -1.82 -6.04
CA ASP A 181 -10.17 -1.38 -6.36
C ASP A 181 -9.90 0.02 -5.84
N CYS A 182 -9.16 0.10 -4.74
CA CYS A 182 -8.64 1.36 -4.19
C CYS A 182 -7.15 1.59 -4.51
N GLY A 183 -6.59 0.82 -5.42
CA GLY A 183 -5.16 0.73 -5.73
C GLY A 183 -4.64 -0.68 -5.44
N MET A 184 -5.33 -1.67 -6.01
CA MET A 184 -5.14 -3.09 -5.71
C MET A 184 -3.82 -3.63 -6.24
N LYS A 185 -3.08 -4.32 -5.40
CA LYS A 185 -1.95 -5.16 -5.80
C LYS A 185 -2.45 -6.40 -6.53
N LEU A 186 -1.82 -6.72 -7.67
CA LEU A 186 -2.17 -7.90 -8.47
C LEU A 186 -2.02 -9.21 -7.70
N ASN A 187 -1.11 -9.26 -6.72
CA ASN A 187 -0.92 -10.47 -5.92
C ASN A 187 -2.13 -10.79 -5.02
N ILE A 188 -2.95 -9.80 -4.68
CA ILE A 188 -4.25 -10.03 -4.01
C ILE A 188 -5.18 -10.83 -4.92
N VAL A 189 -5.29 -10.42 -6.19
CA VAL A 189 -6.14 -11.14 -7.17
C VAL A 189 -5.61 -12.55 -7.44
N ARG A 190 -4.27 -12.68 -7.58
CA ARG A 190 -3.61 -13.99 -7.73
C ARG A 190 -3.90 -14.89 -6.52
N SER A 191 -3.87 -14.34 -5.30
CA SER A 191 -4.18 -15.07 -4.07
C SER A 191 -5.65 -15.51 -4.03
N LEU A 192 -6.60 -14.63 -4.32
CA LEU A 192 -8.01 -15.00 -4.41
C LEU A 192 -8.27 -16.09 -5.45
N ASN A 193 -7.65 -16.00 -6.64
CA ASN A 193 -7.74 -17.04 -7.67
C ASN A 193 -7.16 -18.39 -7.17
N LYS A 194 -6.02 -18.39 -6.48
CA LYS A 194 -5.40 -19.58 -5.88
C LYS A 194 -6.33 -20.29 -4.91
N PHE A 195 -7.14 -19.53 -4.17
CA PHE A 195 -8.17 -20.06 -3.26
C PHE A 195 -9.52 -20.35 -3.95
N GLY A 196 -9.57 -20.41 -5.28
CA GLY A 196 -10.76 -20.83 -6.04
C GLY A 196 -11.82 -19.73 -6.24
N CYS A 197 -11.44 -18.45 -6.14
CA CYS A 197 -12.36 -17.36 -6.41
C CYS A 197 -12.20 -16.85 -7.85
N ASN A 198 -13.32 -16.75 -8.58
CA ASN A 198 -13.41 -15.79 -9.68
C ASN A 198 -13.50 -14.38 -9.08
N VAL A 199 -12.80 -13.43 -9.64
CA VAL A 199 -12.77 -12.07 -9.13
C VAL A 199 -13.29 -11.10 -10.19
N VAL A 200 -14.28 -10.29 -9.83
CA VAL A 200 -14.70 -9.12 -10.59
C VAL A 200 -14.16 -7.90 -9.88
N VAL A 201 -13.21 -7.23 -10.48
CA VAL A 201 -12.62 -6.00 -9.93
C VAL A 201 -13.42 -4.82 -10.44
N VAL A 202 -13.88 -3.97 -9.51
CA VAL A 202 -14.71 -2.80 -9.81
C VAL A 202 -14.04 -1.51 -9.32
N PRO A 203 -14.31 -0.35 -9.95
CA PRO A 203 -13.85 0.95 -9.45
C PRO A 203 -14.25 1.21 -8.00
N TYR A 204 -13.44 2.03 -7.30
CA TYR A 204 -13.64 2.36 -5.88
C TYR A 204 -14.99 3.04 -5.59
N ASP A 205 -15.56 3.75 -6.55
CA ASP A 205 -16.81 4.50 -6.45
C ASP A 205 -18.03 3.71 -6.92
N THR A 206 -17.89 2.40 -7.16
CA THR A 206 -19.00 1.53 -7.55
C THR A 206 -20.04 1.46 -6.42
N PRO A 207 -21.30 1.82 -6.67
CA PRO A 207 -22.34 1.84 -5.65
C PRO A 207 -22.75 0.42 -5.22
N ALA A 208 -23.28 0.32 -3.99
CA ALA A 208 -23.61 -0.96 -3.36
C ALA A 208 -24.65 -1.76 -4.15
N ASP A 209 -25.65 -1.13 -4.76
CA ASP A 209 -26.69 -1.77 -5.56
C ASP A 209 -26.14 -2.41 -6.84
N GLU A 210 -25.12 -1.81 -7.48
CA GLU A 210 -24.42 -2.46 -8.60
C GLU A 210 -23.65 -3.70 -8.14
N ILE A 211 -23.04 -3.67 -6.97
CA ILE A 211 -22.35 -4.82 -6.38
C ILE A 211 -23.37 -5.92 -6.04
N GLU A 212 -24.48 -5.57 -5.41
CA GLU A 212 -25.58 -6.51 -5.11
C GLU A 212 -26.16 -7.15 -6.38
N PHE A 213 -26.29 -6.39 -7.47
CA PHE A 213 -26.76 -6.90 -8.77
C PHE A 213 -25.84 -8.00 -9.33
N MET A 214 -24.53 -7.95 -9.03
CA MET A 214 -23.57 -8.99 -9.44
C MET A 214 -23.72 -10.29 -8.62
N LYS A 215 -24.47 -10.28 -7.51
CA LYS A 215 -24.71 -11.42 -6.62
C LYS A 215 -23.40 -12.13 -6.20
N PRO A 216 -22.45 -11.43 -5.61
CA PRO A 216 -21.20 -12.05 -5.19
C PRO A 216 -21.42 -13.01 -4.01
N ASP A 217 -20.53 -13.99 -3.85
CA ASP A 217 -20.45 -14.80 -2.63
C ASP A 217 -19.75 -14.04 -1.49
N GLY A 218 -18.89 -13.06 -1.82
CA GLY A 218 -18.19 -12.20 -0.88
C GLY A 218 -17.68 -10.93 -1.54
N VAL A 219 -17.40 -9.91 -0.72
CA VAL A 219 -16.87 -8.61 -1.14
C VAL A 219 -15.48 -8.44 -0.57
N PHE A 220 -14.55 -7.95 -1.39
CA PHE A 220 -13.17 -7.70 -1.00
C PHE A 220 -12.84 -6.22 -1.12
N LEU A 221 -12.14 -5.65 -0.12
CA LEU A 221 -11.65 -4.28 -0.15
C LEU A 221 -10.13 -4.28 -0.24
N SER A 222 -9.59 -3.68 -1.29
CA SER A 222 -8.16 -3.69 -1.54
C SER A 222 -7.39 -2.72 -0.64
N ASN A 223 -6.06 -2.87 -0.67
CA ASN A 223 -5.10 -1.85 -0.27
C ASN A 223 -5.24 -0.60 -1.15
N GLY A 224 -4.55 0.48 -0.78
CA GLY A 224 -4.50 1.71 -1.56
C GLY A 224 -3.79 2.84 -0.85
N PRO A 225 -3.57 3.98 -1.56
CA PRO A 225 -2.87 5.15 -1.05
C PRO A 225 -3.81 6.12 -0.30
N GLY A 226 -3.20 7.06 0.42
CA GLY A 226 -3.84 8.26 0.94
C GLY A 226 -4.47 8.10 2.32
N ASP A 227 -5.33 9.05 2.65
CA ASP A 227 -6.09 9.08 3.90
C ASP A 227 -7.38 8.27 3.73
N PRO A 228 -7.70 7.31 4.61
CA PRO A 228 -8.93 6.53 4.51
C PRO A 228 -10.20 7.40 4.61
N GLU A 229 -10.15 8.55 5.29
CA GLU A 229 -11.30 9.46 5.41
C GLU A 229 -11.65 10.15 4.08
N ASP A 230 -10.70 10.26 3.14
CA ASP A 230 -10.95 10.79 1.79
C ASP A 230 -11.77 9.83 0.91
N VAL A 231 -11.88 8.53 1.30
CA VAL A 231 -12.53 7.48 0.48
C VAL A 231 -13.98 7.23 0.90
N THR A 232 -14.73 8.29 1.11
CA THR A 232 -16.14 8.25 1.53
C THR A 232 -17.05 7.33 0.69
N PRO A 233 -16.91 7.21 -0.66
CA PRO A 233 -17.73 6.29 -1.44
C PRO A 233 -17.62 4.84 -0.96
N VAL A 234 -16.40 4.34 -0.73
CA VAL A 234 -16.18 2.97 -0.26
C VAL A 234 -16.72 2.74 1.14
N ILE A 235 -16.50 3.71 2.06
CA ILE A 235 -17.04 3.65 3.43
C ILE A 235 -18.56 3.49 3.41
N ASN A 236 -19.25 4.25 2.55
CA ASN A 236 -20.70 4.16 2.40
C ASN A 236 -21.16 2.83 1.77
N THR A 237 -20.41 2.33 0.80
CA THR A 237 -20.66 1.02 0.19
C THR A 237 -20.52 -0.10 1.23
N VAL A 238 -19.49 -0.06 2.09
CA VAL A 238 -19.33 -1.03 3.20
C VAL A 238 -20.50 -0.95 4.17
N LYS A 239 -20.96 0.24 4.56
CA LYS A 239 -22.14 0.43 5.44
C LYS A 239 -23.38 -0.21 4.86
N ALA A 240 -23.57 -0.17 3.54
CA ALA A 240 -24.74 -0.74 2.86
C ALA A 240 -24.66 -2.26 2.67
N LEU A 241 -23.43 -2.82 2.57
CA LEU A 241 -23.21 -4.25 2.28
C LEU A 241 -22.95 -5.11 3.54
N ARG A 242 -22.51 -4.51 4.67
CA ARG A 242 -22.27 -5.25 5.90
C ARG A 242 -23.54 -5.98 6.38
N GLY A 243 -23.38 -7.21 6.86
CA GLY A 243 -24.48 -8.07 7.26
C GLY A 243 -25.27 -8.70 6.11
N LYS A 244 -24.98 -8.32 4.85
CA LYS A 244 -25.55 -8.96 3.63
C LYS A 244 -24.56 -9.91 2.97
N TYR A 245 -23.28 -9.58 2.99
CA TYR A 245 -22.20 -10.34 2.36
C TYR A 245 -21.01 -10.46 3.32
N PRO A 246 -20.27 -11.58 3.29
CA PRO A 246 -18.94 -11.64 3.89
C PRO A 246 -18.04 -10.59 3.28
N ILE A 247 -17.28 -9.87 4.13
CA ILE A 247 -16.36 -8.81 3.68
C ILE A 247 -14.98 -9.07 4.25
N PHE A 248 -13.96 -9.02 3.38
CA PHE A 248 -12.56 -9.02 3.77
C PHE A 248 -11.85 -7.78 3.26
N GLY A 249 -11.09 -7.08 4.13
CA GLY A 249 -10.34 -5.88 3.78
C GLY A 249 -8.85 -5.95 4.14
N ILE A 250 -8.00 -5.44 3.26
CA ILE A 250 -6.54 -5.36 3.45
C ILE A 250 -6.09 -3.90 3.46
N CYS A 251 -5.27 -3.53 4.44
CA CYS A 251 -4.60 -2.25 4.59
C CYS A 251 -5.59 -1.07 4.57
N LEU A 252 -5.70 -0.31 3.48
CA LEU A 252 -6.72 0.74 3.34
C LEU A 252 -8.14 0.16 3.51
N GLY A 253 -8.40 -1.05 3.00
CA GLY A 253 -9.66 -1.76 3.18
C GLY A 253 -9.99 -2.02 4.65
N HIS A 254 -9.00 -2.35 5.47
CA HIS A 254 -9.16 -2.49 6.93
C HIS A 254 -9.57 -1.17 7.58
N GLN A 255 -8.94 -0.07 7.20
CA GLN A 255 -9.24 1.25 7.74
C GLN A 255 -10.66 1.70 7.35
N MET A 256 -11.06 1.50 6.09
CA MET A 256 -12.41 1.84 5.61
C MET A 256 -13.50 0.97 6.27
N ILE A 257 -13.25 -0.32 6.52
CA ILE A 257 -14.15 -1.17 7.31
C ILE A 257 -14.28 -0.60 8.71
N SER A 258 -13.19 -0.28 9.37
CA SER A 258 -13.19 0.27 10.73
C SER A 258 -14.01 1.58 10.80
N LEU A 259 -13.81 2.50 9.85
CA LEU A 259 -14.59 3.74 9.73
C LEU A 259 -16.08 3.48 9.46
N ALA A 260 -16.41 2.47 8.65
CA ALA A 260 -17.80 2.10 8.37
C ALA A 260 -18.55 1.57 9.60
N TYR A 261 -17.84 0.99 10.57
CA TYR A 261 -18.40 0.57 11.86
C TYR A 261 -18.35 1.66 12.94
N GLY A 262 -17.82 2.85 12.63
CA GLY A 262 -17.78 3.97 13.54
C GLY A 262 -16.50 4.15 14.34
N ALA A 263 -15.49 3.30 14.13
CA ALA A 263 -14.16 3.53 14.66
C ALA A 263 -13.48 4.74 13.97
N LYS A 264 -12.35 5.17 14.49
CA LYS A 264 -11.57 6.31 13.97
C LYS A 264 -10.19 5.84 13.55
N THR A 265 -9.58 6.60 12.63
CA THR A 265 -8.20 6.42 12.23
C THR A 265 -7.35 7.62 12.64
N TYR A 266 -6.04 7.42 12.72
CA TYR A 266 -5.08 8.49 12.98
C TYR A 266 -3.80 8.26 12.19
N LYS A 267 -3.09 9.34 11.87
CA LYS A 267 -1.82 9.28 11.16
C LYS A 267 -0.68 8.92 12.12
N LEU A 268 0.07 7.89 11.79
CA LEU A 268 1.30 7.50 12.50
C LEU A 268 2.41 8.51 12.22
N LYS A 269 3.37 8.62 13.13
CA LYS A 269 4.49 9.56 13.01
C LYS A 269 5.32 9.34 11.74
N PHE A 270 5.61 8.08 11.39
CA PHE A 270 6.37 7.70 10.19
C PHE A 270 5.80 6.47 9.47
N GLY A 271 4.72 5.89 10.00
CA GLY A 271 4.06 4.70 9.44
C GLY A 271 4.87 3.41 9.63
N HIS A 272 4.27 2.30 9.18
CA HIS A 272 4.92 1.00 9.15
C HIS A 272 5.23 0.60 7.71
N ARG A 273 6.50 0.29 7.40
CA ARG A 273 6.94 -0.14 6.07
C ARG A 273 8.12 -1.10 6.14
N GLY A 274 7.92 -2.28 5.58
CA GLY A 274 8.90 -3.35 5.53
C GLY A 274 8.29 -4.73 5.72
N GLY A 275 9.08 -5.78 5.54
CA GLY A 275 8.65 -7.18 5.62
C GLY A 275 9.00 -7.89 6.93
N ASN A 276 9.19 -7.15 8.03
CA ASN A 276 9.72 -7.69 9.29
C ASN A 276 8.96 -7.22 10.54
N HIS A 277 7.68 -6.90 10.40
CA HIS A 277 6.85 -6.44 11.52
C HIS A 277 6.18 -7.63 12.21
N PRO A 278 6.44 -7.87 13.52
CA PRO A 278 5.80 -8.93 14.27
C PRO A 278 4.39 -8.50 14.71
N VAL A 279 3.41 -9.31 14.36
CA VAL A 279 2.01 -9.11 14.70
C VAL A 279 1.51 -10.31 15.50
N MET A 280 0.83 -10.05 16.62
CA MET A 280 0.18 -11.06 17.44
C MET A 280 -1.25 -11.31 16.97
N ASN A 281 -1.57 -12.53 16.60
CA ASN A 281 -2.94 -12.99 16.43
C ASN A 281 -3.52 -13.31 17.81
N LEU A 282 -4.52 -12.56 18.25
CA LEU A 282 -5.09 -12.66 19.61
C LEU A 282 -5.95 -13.92 19.82
N ASP A 283 -6.48 -14.52 18.75
CA ASP A 283 -7.26 -15.75 18.85
C ASP A 283 -6.36 -16.98 19.11
N THR A 284 -5.22 -17.01 18.44
CA THR A 284 -4.31 -18.18 18.46
C THR A 284 -3.10 -17.99 19.36
N ASN A 285 -2.83 -16.75 19.81
CA ASN A 285 -1.61 -16.34 20.51
C ASN A 285 -0.32 -16.65 19.71
N LYS A 286 -0.41 -16.66 18.38
CA LYS A 286 0.74 -16.85 17.50
C LYS A 286 1.26 -15.52 17.01
N ILE A 287 2.57 -15.42 16.85
CA ILE A 287 3.24 -14.29 16.25
C ILE A 287 3.45 -14.61 14.77
N GLU A 288 3.07 -13.67 13.92
CA GLU A 288 3.27 -13.70 12.46
C GLU A 288 4.22 -12.58 12.09
N ILE A 289 5.15 -12.85 11.18
CA ILE A 289 5.97 -11.79 10.59
C ILE A 289 5.25 -11.29 9.34
N THR A 290 5.02 -9.98 9.29
CA THR A 290 4.13 -9.38 8.30
C THR A 290 4.82 -8.35 7.43
N SER A 291 4.29 -8.19 6.21
CA SER A 291 4.63 -7.08 5.31
C SER A 291 3.69 -5.91 5.58
N GLN A 292 4.27 -4.71 5.76
CA GLN A 292 3.55 -3.50 6.13
C GLN A 292 3.83 -2.38 5.12
N ASN A 293 2.82 -1.59 4.80
CA ASN A 293 2.94 -0.34 4.05
C ASN A 293 1.75 0.56 4.32
N HIS A 294 1.74 1.27 5.45
CA HIS A 294 0.67 2.20 5.78
C HIS A 294 1.15 3.39 6.63
N SER A 295 0.48 4.54 6.47
CA SER A 295 0.71 5.76 7.25
C SER A 295 -0.35 5.98 8.33
N TYR A 296 -1.50 5.32 8.24
CA TYR A 296 -2.62 5.45 9.17
C TYR A 296 -2.85 4.14 9.90
N ALA A 297 -3.40 4.25 11.11
CA ALA A 297 -3.81 3.11 11.93
C ALA A 297 -5.18 3.37 12.55
N VAL A 298 -5.89 2.32 12.96
CA VAL A 298 -7.16 2.40 13.68
C VAL A 298 -6.90 2.74 15.14
N ASP A 299 -7.60 3.73 15.68
CA ASP A 299 -7.52 4.08 17.10
C ASP A 299 -8.16 2.97 17.97
N PRO A 300 -7.39 2.25 18.78
CA PRO A 300 -7.91 1.14 19.59
C PRO A 300 -9.05 1.55 20.53
N LYS A 301 -9.01 2.78 21.05
CA LYS A 301 -10.07 3.29 21.94
C LYS A 301 -11.39 3.52 21.20
N SER A 302 -11.32 3.84 19.90
CA SER A 302 -12.51 4.07 19.10
C SER A 302 -13.20 2.78 18.66
N VAL A 303 -12.53 1.62 18.76
CA VAL A 303 -13.14 0.31 18.51
C VAL A 303 -14.07 -0.07 19.65
N GLU A 304 -13.79 0.38 20.88
CA GLU A 304 -14.65 0.14 22.04
C GLU A 304 -16.04 0.78 21.80
N GLY A 305 -17.09 -0.01 22.00
CA GLY A 305 -18.48 0.40 21.76
C GLY A 305 -18.98 0.29 20.32
N THR A 306 -18.16 -0.23 19.41
CA THR A 306 -18.57 -0.67 18.08
C THR A 306 -18.88 -2.18 18.08
N ASP A 307 -19.42 -2.71 16.96
CA ASP A 307 -19.60 -4.15 16.76
C ASP A 307 -18.29 -4.89 16.37
N LEU A 308 -17.13 -4.19 16.39
CA LEU A 308 -15.83 -4.73 16.00
C LEU A 308 -15.07 -5.29 17.23
N GLU A 309 -14.40 -6.40 17.01
CA GLU A 309 -13.41 -6.98 17.94
C GLU A 309 -12.01 -6.82 17.33
N VAL A 310 -11.02 -6.40 18.13
CA VAL A 310 -9.61 -6.41 17.71
C VAL A 310 -9.11 -7.86 17.68
N THR A 311 -8.52 -8.27 16.56
CA THR A 311 -8.02 -9.63 16.34
C THR A 311 -6.51 -9.73 16.27
N HIS A 312 -5.84 -8.64 15.85
CA HIS A 312 -4.38 -8.60 15.68
C HIS A 312 -3.82 -7.29 16.22
N ILE A 313 -2.63 -7.35 16.81
CA ILE A 313 -1.89 -6.19 17.33
C ILE A 313 -0.42 -6.25 16.91
N ASN A 314 0.16 -5.11 16.62
CA ASN A 314 1.60 -4.98 16.37
C ASN A 314 2.36 -5.07 17.69
N LEU A 315 3.41 -5.88 17.72
CA LEU A 315 4.21 -6.08 18.95
C LEU A 315 5.25 -4.98 19.18
N LEU A 316 5.46 -4.08 18.22
CA LEU A 316 6.44 -2.99 18.35
C LEU A 316 5.83 -1.76 19.06
N ASP A 317 4.54 -1.48 18.81
CA ASP A 317 3.90 -0.25 19.30
C ASP A 317 2.43 -0.42 19.72
N ASN A 318 1.91 -1.66 19.69
CA ASN A 318 0.54 -2.04 20.06
C ASN A 318 -0.56 -1.39 19.17
N THR A 319 -0.25 -0.99 17.95
CA THR A 319 -1.25 -0.56 16.98
C THR A 319 -2.20 -1.71 16.61
N VAL A 320 -3.46 -1.36 16.29
CA VAL A 320 -4.45 -2.34 15.82
C VAL A 320 -4.06 -2.82 14.42
N GLU A 321 -3.92 -4.12 14.27
CA GLU A 321 -3.50 -4.76 13.02
C GLU A 321 -4.58 -5.64 12.40
N GLY A 322 -5.72 -5.79 13.05
CA GLY A 322 -6.86 -6.51 12.53
C GLY A 322 -8.10 -6.35 13.37
N VAL A 323 -9.25 -6.34 12.71
CA VAL A 323 -10.57 -6.32 13.37
C VAL A 323 -11.53 -7.29 12.70
N ARG A 324 -12.58 -7.67 13.42
CA ARG A 324 -13.68 -8.47 12.86
C ARG A 324 -15.03 -8.11 13.48
N CYS A 325 -16.10 -8.38 12.74
CA CYS A 325 -17.48 -8.48 13.21
C CYS A 325 -18.02 -9.88 12.89
N LYS A 326 -18.09 -10.76 13.88
CA LYS A 326 -18.58 -12.16 13.70
C LYS A 326 -20.01 -12.23 13.20
N LYS A 327 -20.86 -11.33 13.70
CA LYS A 327 -22.28 -11.27 13.32
C LYS A 327 -22.44 -11.03 11.83
N ASP A 328 -21.70 -10.10 11.26
CA ASP A 328 -21.79 -9.66 9.88
C ASP A 328 -20.86 -10.46 8.94
N LEU A 329 -20.05 -11.40 9.46
CA LEU A 329 -19.02 -12.13 8.71
C LEU A 329 -18.03 -11.17 8.03
N VAL A 330 -17.55 -10.16 8.77
CA VAL A 330 -16.59 -9.16 8.31
C VAL A 330 -15.29 -9.30 9.09
N PHE A 331 -14.16 -9.29 8.39
CA PHE A 331 -12.85 -9.17 9.02
C PHE A 331 -11.87 -8.42 8.12
N SER A 332 -10.80 -7.93 8.72
CA SER A 332 -9.78 -7.19 7.99
C SER A 332 -8.45 -7.18 8.72
N VAL A 333 -7.38 -6.98 7.98
CA VAL A 333 -6.02 -6.82 8.49
C VAL A 333 -5.34 -5.59 7.92
N GLN A 334 -4.51 -4.94 8.74
CA GLN A 334 -3.78 -3.73 8.36
C GLN A 334 -2.57 -4.04 7.47
N TYR A 335 -1.96 -5.20 7.67
CA TYR A 335 -0.81 -5.69 6.93
C TYR A 335 -1.21 -6.41 5.64
N HIS A 336 -0.20 -6.86 4.87
CA HIS A 336 -0.35 -7.43 3.54
C HIS A 336 -0.15 -8.96 3.54
N PRO A 337 -1.22 -9.78 3.73
CA PRO A 337 -1.13 -11.25 3.73
C PRO A 337 -0.81 -11.84 2.35
N GLU A 338 -0.99 -11.06 1.28
CA GLU A 338 -0.60 -11.42 -0.08
C GLU A 338 0.91 -11.34 -0.30
N SER A 339 1.65 -10.70 0.63
CA SER A 339 3.10 -10.44 0.50
C SER A 339 3.45 -9.59 -0.73
N ALA A 340 4.49 -9.95 -1.50
CA ALA A 340 4.96 -9.27 -2.70
C ALA A 340 5.35 -7.79 -2.46
N PRO A 341 6.52 -7.54 -1.80
CA PRO A 341 7.41 -8.53 -1.19
C PRO A 341 7.04 -8.83 0.26
N GLY A 342 7.49 -9.95 0.79
CA GLY A 342 7.41 -10.25 2.22
C GLY A 342 7.13 -11.70 2.59
N PRO A 343 6.98 -11.99 3.90
CA PRO A 343 6.69 -13.31 4.41
C PRO A 343 5.25 -13.74 4.08
N GLN A 344 5.01 -15.06 4.07
CA GLN A 344 3.74 -15.67 3.70
C GLN A 344 2.98 -16.26 4.92
N ASP A 345 3.36 -15.89 6.13
CA ASP A 345 2.81 -16.44 7.38
C ASP A 345 1.30 -16.28 7.46
N SER A 346 0.77 -15.19 6.91
CA SER A 346 -0.63 -14.78 7.02
C SER A 346 -1.49 -15.17 5.80
N SER A 347 -0.95 -15.95 4.85
CA SER A 347 -1.69 -16.36 3.63
C SER A 347 -2.97 -17.13 3.92
N TYR A 348 -3.10 -17.77 5.09
CA TYR A 348 -4.29 -18.48 5.56
C TYR A 348 -5.54 -17.58 5.66
N LEU A 349 -5.39 -16.25 5.75
CA LEU A 349 -6.51 -15.32 5.83
C LEU A 349 -7.40 -15.34 4.58
N PHE A 350 -6.83 -15.65 3.42
CA PHE A 350 -7.64 -15.90 2.22
C PHE A 350 -8.50 -17.17 2.38
N GLY A 351 -8.00 -18.20 3.05
CA GLY A 351 -8.77 -19.39 3.44
C GLY A 351 -9.90 -19.06 4.41
N GLN A 352 -9.64 -18.22 5.41
CA GLN A 352 -10.67 -17.72 6.35
C GLN A 352 -11.79 -16.99 5.61
N PHE A 353 -11.48 -16.22 4.57
CA PHE A 353 -12.50 -15.57 3.75
C PHE A 353 -13.38 -16.59 3.01
N ILE A 354 -12.78 -17.68 2.49
CA ILE A 354 -13.52 -18.82 1.93
C ILE A 354 -14.49 -19.42 2.95
N ASP A 355 -14.02 -19.61 4.18
CA ASP A 355 -14.86 -20.21 5.23
C ASP A 355 -16.02 -19.28 5.62
N TYR A 356 -15.82 -17.97 5.65
CA TYR A 356 -16.92 -17.01 5.85
C TYR A 356 -17.95 -17.05 4.70
N MET A 357 -17.50 -17.23 3.44
CA MET A 357 -18.43 -17.39 2.32
C MET A 357 -19.22 -18.71 2.37
N LYS A 358 -18.61 -19.80 2.86
CA LYS A 358 -19.34 -21.06 3.11
C LYS A 358 -20.39 -20.88 4.21
N GLU A 359 -19.99 -20.29 5.33
CA GLU A 359 -20.89 -20.02 6.46
C GLU A 359 -22.06 -19.13 6.05
N ALA A 360 -21.85 -18.11 5.22
CA ALA A 360 -22.92 -17.27 4.71
C ALA A 360 -23.93 -18.06 3.88
N LYS A 361 -23.47 -19.03 3.05
CA LYS A 361 -24.36 -19.93 2.29
C LYS A 361 -25.17 -20.88 3.18
N GLU A 362 -24.62 -21.27 4.32
CA GLU A 362 -25.33 -22.13 5.30
C GLU A 362 -26.37 -21.36 6.11
N ARG A 363 -26.14 -20.03 6.30
CA ARG A 363 -27.09 -19.15 7.01
C ARG A 363 -28.27 -18.68 6.14
N ALA A 364 -28.14 -18.71 4.80
CA ALA A 364 -29.13 -18.26 3.83
C ALA A 364 -30.21 -19.33 3.54
#